data_ebc2e488f0618d5d42a3fd328082355e
#
_entry.id   ebc2e488f0618d5d42a3fd328082355e
#
_cell.length_a   1.000
_cell.length_b   1.000
_cell.length_c   1.000
_cell.angle_alpha   90.00
_cell.angle_beta   90.00
_cell.angle_gamma   90.00
#
_symmetry.space_group_name_H-M   'P 1'
#
loop_
_entity.id
_entity.type
_entity.pdbx_description
1 polymer ?
#
loop_
_entity_poly.entity_id
_entity_poly.type
_entity_poly.pdbx_seq_one_letter_code
_entity_poly.pdbx_strand_id
1 'polypeptide(L)'
;MSTHLTDVLSQAYDAVPYASHPFPQSAPENLEAIAHLFGLAACPPAQARVLELGCASGGNLIPLAARYPQLQAVGIDLSTVQVQQGQQDI
;
A
#
# COMPACT_ATOMS: atom_id res chain seq x y z
N MET A 1 -8.11 15.77 -13.42
CA MET A 1 -8.16 16.46 -12.11
C MET A 1 -7.15 17.60 -12.11
N SER A 2 -7.52 18.76 -11.59
CA SER A 2 -6.62 19.89 -11.57
C SER A 2 -5.55 19.74 -10.49
N THR A 3 -4.36 20.30 -10.73
CA THR A 3 -3.26 20.33 -9.77
C THR A 3 -3.69 21.00 -8.45
N HIS A 4 -4.52 22.07 -8.55
CA HIS A 4 -5.01 22.78 -7.38
C HIS A 4 -5.83 21.90 -6.45
N LEU A 5 -6.73 21.06 -7.00
CA LEU A 5 -7.52 20.13 -6.20
C LEU A 5 -6.63 19.11 -5.51
N THR A 6 -5.62 18.58 -6.22
CA THR A 6 -4.66 17.65 -5.64
C THR A 6 -3.89 18.29 -4.48
N ASP A 7 -3.47 19.54 -4.62
CA ASP A 7 -2.75 20.26 -3.56
C ASP A 7 -3.64 20.47 -2.33
N VAL A 8 -4.91 20.84 -2.52
CA VAL A 8 -5.86 21.02 -1.42
C VAL A 8 -6.09 19.72 -0.66
N LEU A 9 -6.28 18.61 -1.38
CA LEU A 9 -6.46 17.29 -0.77
C LEU A 9 -5.21 16.85 -0.01
N SER A 10 -4.03 17.04 -0.61
CA SER A 10 -2.76 16.70 0.04
C SER A 10 -2.58 17.46 1.36
N GLN A 11 -2.84 18.76 1.36
CA GLN A 11 -2.75 19.58 2.56
C GLN A 11 -3.74 19.14 3.64
N ALA A 12 -4.96 18.79 3.25
CA ALA A 12 -5.98 18.30 4.18
C ALA A 12 -5.55 17.00 4.85
N TYR A 13 -5.00 16.05 4.10
CA TYR A 13 -4.51 14.79 4.64
C TYR A 13 -3.26 15.00 5.51
N ASP A 14 -2.37 15.93 5.14
CA ASP A 14 -1.20 16.24 5.95
C ASP A 14 -1.57 16.89 7.28
N ALA A 15 -2.64 17.69 7.30
CA ALA A 15 -3.08 18.38 8.50
C ALA A 15 -3.67 17.43 9.54
N VAL A 16 -4.34 16.35 9.10
CA VAL A 16 -4.99 15.37 9.98
C VAL A 16 -4.65 13.97 9.49
N PRO A 17 -3.40 13.51 9.67
CA PRO A 17 -3.02 12.16 9.29
C PRO A 17 -3.73 11.13 10.18
N TYR A 18 -4.15 10.02 9.58
CA TYR A 18 -4.81 8.93 10.30
C TYR A 18 -3.87 7.73 10.46
N ALA A 19 -4.20 6.86 11.42
CA ALA A 19 -3.41 5.68 11.70
C ALA A 19 -3.45 4.69 10.52
N SER A 20 -2.31 4.08 10.23
CA SER A 20 -2.16 3.09 9.16
C SER A 20 -2.03 1.70 9.78
N HIS A 21 -2.79 0.73 9.26
CA HIS A 21 -2.85 -0.63 9.80
C HIS A 21 -2.70 -1.67 8.69
N PRO A 22 -2.21 -2.88 9.01
CA PRO A 22 -2.29 -3.97 8.09
C PRO A 22 -3.74 -4.43 7.89
N PHE A 23 -4.05 -4.88 6.66
CA PHE A 23 -5.36 -5.40 6.29
C PHE A 23 -5.21 -6.86 5.85
N PRO A 24 -5.42 -7.83 6.76
CA PRO A 24 -5.21 -9.25 6.44
C PRO A 24 -6.02 -9.74 5.24
N GLN A 25 -7.22 -9.20 5.04
CA GLN A 25 -8.10 -9.60 3.95
C GLN A 25 -7.55 -9.25 2.57
N SER A 26 -6.66 -8.27 2.46
CA SER A 26 -6.00 -7.91 1.20
C SER A 26 -4.58 -8.43 1.10
N ALA A 27 -4.16 -9.33 1.99
CA ALA A 27 -2.86 -9.96 1.90
C ALA A 27 -2.71 -10.73 0.59
N PRO A 28 -1.54 -10.71 -0.06
CA PRO A 28 -1.34 -11.35 -1.37
C PRO A 28 -1.67 -12.83 -1.38
N GLU A 29 -1.41 -13.57 -0.30
CA GLU A 29 -1.76 -14.98 -0.22
C GLU A 29 -3.26 -15.21 -0.26
N ASN A 30 -4.05 -14.30 0.31
CA ASN A 30 -5.51 -14.36 0.26
C ASN A 30 -6.01 -13.99 -1.14
N LEU A 31 -5.41 -12.99 -1.77
CA LEU A 31 -5.76 -12.60 -3.13
C LEU A 31 -5.40 -13.70 -4.12
N GLU A 32 -4.28 -14.37 -3.93
CA GLU A 32 -3.89 -15.51 -4.76
C GLU A 32 -4.90 -16.64 -4.65
N ALA A 33 -5.31 -16.98 -3.42
CA ALA A 33 -6.30 -18.04 -3.19
C ALA A 33 -7.64 -17.73 -3.88
N ILE A 34 -8.10 -16.47 -3.77
CA ILE A 34 -9.34 -16.04 -4.44
C ILE A 34 -9.18 -16.09 -5.95
N ALA A 35 -8.03 -15.67 -6.49
CA ALA A 35 -7.77 -15.73 -7.92
C ALA A 35 -7.84 -17.16 -8.44
N HIS A 36 -7.25 -18.11 -7.74
CA HIS A 36 -7.33 -19.53 -8.10
C HIS A 36 -8.77 -20.05 -8.09
N LEU A 37 -9.56 -19.63 -7.10
CA LEU A 37 -10.95 -20.02 -7.00
C LEU A 37 -11.75 -19.58 -8.24
N PHE A 38 -11.42 -18.43 -8.80
CA PHE A 38 -12.06 -17.89 -10.01
C PHE A 38 -11.34 -18.28 -11.30
N GLY A 39 -10.37 -19.18 -11.24
CA GLY A 39 -9.70 -19.69 -12.45
C GLY A 39 -8.64 -18.76 -13.03
N LEU A 40 -8.18 -17.79 -12.27
CA LEU A 40 -7.13 -16.86 -12.70
C LEU A 40 -5.75 -17.38 -12.29
N ALA A 41 -4.79 -17.28 -13.19
CA ALA A 41 -3.39 -17.56 -12.88
C ALA A 41 -2.78 -16.37 -12.16
N ALA A 42 -2.50 -16.52 -10.87
CA ALA A 42 -1.91 -15.46 -10.06
C ALA A 42 -0.45 -15.74 -9.77
N CYS A 43 0.35 -14.68 -9.73
CA CYS A 43 1.75 -14.74 -9.37
C CYS A 43 1.89 -15.13 -7.88
N PRO A 44 2.83 -16.02 -7.51
CA PRO A 44 3.10 -16.29 -6.10
C PRO A 44 3.51 -15.02 -5.35
N PRO A 45 3.09 -14.83 -4.09
CA PRO A 45 3.38 -13.59 -3.35
C PRO A 45 4.86 -13.25 -3.29
N ALA A 46 5.74 -14.24 -3.13
CA ALA A 46 7.17 -14.01 -3.04
C ALA A 46 7.79 -13.38 -4.30
N GLN A 47 7.11 -13.48 -5.44
CA GLN A 47 7.57 -12.96 -6.73
C GLN A 47 6.71 -11.81 -7.24
N ALA A 48 5.76 -11.36 -6.43
CA ALA A 48 4.76 -10.37 -6.86
C ALA A 48 5.33 -8.97 -6.89
N ARG A 49 4.71 -8.14 -7.75
CA ARG A 49 4.87 -6.68 -7.71
C ARG A 49 3.54 -6.10 -7.24
N VAL A 50 3.60 -5.31 -6.18
CA VAL A 50 2.41 -4.77 -5.52
C VAL A 50 2.43 -3.25 -5.58
N LEU A 51 1.33 -2.67 -5.98
CA LEU A 51 1.09 -1.23 -5.89
C LEU A 51 -0.09 -1.01 -4.95
N GLU A 52 0.13 -0.23 -3.89
CA GLU A 52 -0.94 0.17 -2.99
C GLU A 52 -1.26 1.65 -3.17
N LEU A 53 -2.49 1.94 -3.56
CA LEU A 53 -3.00 3.30 -3.67
C LEU A 53 -3.55 3.73 -2.31
N GLY A 54 -3.14 4.90 -1.82
CA GLY A 54 -3.53 5.36 -0.50
C GLY A 54 -2.83 4.58 0.61
N CYS A 55 -1.51 4.40 0.51
CA CYS A 55 -0.75 3.56 1.45
C CYS A 55 -0.56 4.20 2.83
N ALA A 56 -0.86 5.48 3.01
CA ALA A 56 -0.59 6.24 4.23
C ALA A 56 0.89 6.10 4.66
N SER A 57 1.17 5.75 5.90
CA SER A 57 2.54 5.54 6.38
C SER A 57 3.06 4.12 6.13
N GLY A 58 2.35 3.32 5.35
CA GLY A 58 2.79 1.98 4.99
C GLY A 58 2.43 0.89 6.00
N GLY A 59 1.45 1.13 6.88
CA GLY A 59 1.06 0.17 7.92
C GLY A 59 0.59 -1.18 7.38
N ASN A 60 0.07 -1.21 6.14
CA ASN A 60 -0.27 -2.45 5.46
C ASN A 60 0.87 -2.95 4.57
N LEU A 61 1.52 -2.05 3.82
CA LEU A 61 2.50 -2.39 2.80
C LEU A 61 3.85 -2.82 3.39
N ILE A 62 4.33 -2.13 4.42
CA ILE A 62 5.66 -2.40 4.99
C ILE A 62 5.73 -3.80 5.63
N PRO A 63 4.78 -4.23 6.48
CA PRO A 63 4.80 -5.59 7.00
C PRO A 63 4.74 -6.66 5.91
N LEU A 64 4.01 -6.38 4.82
CA LEU A 64 3.92 -7.26 3.67
C LEU A 64 5.28 -7.42 2.98
N ALA A 65 5.96 -6.31 2.71
CA ALA A 65 7.29 -6.34 2.09
C ALA A 65 8.33 -7.01 2.99
N ALA A 66 8.20 -6.86 4.30
CA ALA A 66 9.08 -7.53 5.26
C ALA A 66 8.88 -9.04 5.25
N ARG A 67 7.63 -9.51 5.07
CA ARG A 67 7.33 -10.94 5.01
C ARG A 67 7.88 -11.60 3.75
N TYR A 68 7.86 -10.89 2.63
CA TYR A 68 8.29 -11.40 1.32
C TYR A 68 9.44 -10.55 0.78
N PRO A 69 10.71 -10.84 1.15
CA PRO A 69 11.84 -9.98 0.79
C PRO A 69 12.04 -9.77 -0.72
N GLN A 70 11.58 -10.71 -1.56
CA GLN A 70 11.71 -10.60 -3.00
C GLN A 70 10.52 -9.91 -3.66
N LEU A 71 9.46 -9.68 -2.92
CA LEU A 71 8.29 -8.93 -3.39
C LEU A 71 8.70 -7.47 -3.60
N GLN A 72 8.28 -6.90 -4.73
CA GLN A 72 8.51 -5.49 -5.03
C GLN A 72 7.24 -4.71 -4.70
N ALA A 73 7.34 -3.76 -3.77
CA ALA A 73 6.19 -3.01 -3.30
C ALA A 73 6.39 -1.52 -3.51
N VAL A 74 5.35 -0.86 -4.01
CA VAL A 74 5.31 0.59 -4.17
C VAL A 74 4.01 1.08 -3.57
N GLY A 75 4.09 2.05 -2.68
CA GLY A 75 2.93 2.73 -2.12
C GLY A 75 2.90 4.18 -2.54
N ILE A 76 1.73 4.71 -2.80
CA ILE A 76 1.53 6.13 -3.07
C ILE A 76 0.41 6.67 -2.20
N ASP A 77 0.57 7.92 -1.77
CA ASP A 77 -0.43 8.61 -0.96
C ASP A 77 -0.35 10.11 -1.21
N LEU A 78 -1.46 10.81 -0.99
CA LEU A 78 -1.53 12.26 -1.09
C LEU A 78 -0.87 12.96 0.10
N SER A 79 -0.73 12.28 1.24
CA SER A 79 -0.14 12.86 2.44
C SER A 79 1.38 12.74 2.41
N THR A 80 2.07 13.86 2.27
CA THR A 80 3.53 13.92 2.33
C THR A 80 4.04 13.49 3.71
N VAL A 81 3.34 13.88 4.78
CA VAL A 81 3.71 13.52 6.15
C VAL A 81 3.67 12.02 6.34
N GLN A 82 2.61 11.35 5.87
CA GLN A 82 2.45 9.90 5.97
C GLN A 82 3.53 9.15 5.18
N VAL A 83 3.81 9.60 3.94
CA VAL A 83 4.84 8.98 3.10
C VAL A 83 6.22 9.11 3.73
N GLN A 84 6.54 10.28 4.27
CA GLN A 84 7.82 10.50 4.95
C GLN A 84 7.96 9.62 6.19
N GLN A 85 6.90 9.45 6.96
CA GLN A 85 6.89 8.55 8.11
C GLN A 85 7.14 7.11 7.67
N GLY A 86 6.48 6.66 6.61
CA GLY A 86 6.68 5.32 6.06
C GLY A 86 8.11 5.08 5.59
N GLN A 87 8.74 6.06 4.97
CA GLN A 87 10.13 5.96 4.54
C GLN A 87 11.11 5.83 5.70
N GLN A 88 10.79 6.41 6.84
CA GLN A 88 11.61 6.27 8.05
C GLN A 88 11.45 4.88 8.67
N ASP A 89 10.32 4.22 8.46
CA ASP A 89 10.02 2.92 9.06
C ASP A 89 10.56 1.74 8.23
N ILE A 90 11.08 2.00 7.05
CA ILE A 90 11.62 0.95 6.18
C ILE A 90 12.96 0.41 6.69
#